data_810f244bd0fdd94f52f0fa614b9cc0c3
#
_entry.id   810f244bd0fdd94f52f0fa614b9cc0c3
#
_cell.length_a   1.000
_cell.length_b   1.000
_cell.length_c   1.000
_cell.angle_alpha   90.00
_cell.angle_beta   90.00
_cell.angle_gamma   90.00
#
_symmetry.space_group_name_H-M   'P 1'
#
loop_
_entity.id
_entity.type
_entity.pdbx_description
1 polymer ?
#
loop_
_entity_poly.entity_id
_entity_poly.type
_entity_poly.pdbx_seq_one_letter_code
_entity_poly.pdbx_strand_id
1 'polypeptide(L)'
;DPRKAPNTTRAPGVGERRRKTTPPPRRTRSGSAQKQQYLVTFPAGLTALVEEWLRADLRLISVSHRDESALLFSAFAPAESVARLSYLNNVFQLVLEAPRTSLDSATRTIARRLQRSVSPHLEHMSGFRIMAQIDGRLESLDRYAKKTLERAVTSATGARVMSRGGGDELWLIGRRALGTIVLGRRLSRTAKSGPAGALSPELSQLLVRMSKPRGEDVFLDPFAGSGALCRARAEYPARRVMGVDLYAKPRFDSPRTDAPIKFLCEDALALPSVKSGSVNAVATDPPWGEFESFTGSAQEFYATMAATLRRVLDPGTGRLVLLVSRRMEQLVADELTCAGFEGPRLVPVLVNGHPATV
;
A
#
# COMPACT_ATOMS: atom_id res chain seq x y z
N ASP A 1 -1.19 -75.70 -42.69
CA ASP A 1 -1.87 -76.82 -41.99
C ASP A 1 -1.31 -76.90 -40.54
N PRO A 2 -2.08 -77.36 -39.60
CA PRO A 2 -2.34 -76.67 -38.34
C PRO A 2 -1.85 -77.45 -37.12
N ARG A 3 -2.19 -76.88 -35.94
CA ARG A 3 -2.22 -77.53 -34.61
C ARG A 3 -0.97 -77.43 -33.75
N LYS A 4 -1.10 -76.64 -32.74
CA LYS A 4 -1.12 -77.09 -31.33
C LYS A 4 -1.32 -75.90 -30.37
N ALA A 5 -2.47 -75.85 -29.77
CA ALA A 5 -2.66 -75.27 -28.45
C ALA A 5 -2.19 -76.29 -27.40
N PRO A 6 -2.27 -75.96 -26.15
CA PRO A 6 -1.78 -74.91 -25.26
C PRO A 6 -1.14 -75.50 -24.00
N ASN A 7 -0.62 -74.66 -23.16
CA ASN A 7 -0.59 -75.10 -21.73
C ASN A 7 -0.82 -73.92 -20.79
N THR A 8 -1.86 -74.04 -19.99
CA THR A 8 -2.26 -73.17 -18.91
C THR A 8 -1.32 -73.33 -17.75
N THR A 9 -0.61 -72.28 -17.36
CA THR A 9 0.05 -72.22 -16.08
C THR A 9 -0.53 -71.02 -15.28
N ARG A 10 -1.18 -71.39 -14.18
CA ARG A 10 -1.74 -70.56 -13.11
C ARG A 10 -0.68 -69.56 -12.60
N ALA A 11 -0.99 -68.27 -12.62
CA ALA A 11 -0.26 -67.26 -11.91
C ALA A 11 -0.74 -67.18 -10.44
N PRO A 12 0.19 -66.96 -9.50
CA PRO A 12 -0.19 -66.82 -8.05
C PRO A 12 -0.77 -65.45 -7.77
N GLY A 13 -1.69 -65.46 -6.80
CA GLY A 13 -2.51 -64.31 -6.38
C GLY A 13 -1.74 -63.06 -6.00
N VAL A 14 -2.16 -61.95 -6.55
CA VAL A 14 -1.73 -60.60 -6.17
C VAL A 14 -2.44 -60.24 -4.87
N GLY A 15 -1.70 -60.19 -3.78
CA GLY A 15 -2.18 -59.70 -2.49
C GLY A 15 -2.58 -58.23 -2.58
N GLU A 16 -3.82 -57.98 -2.25
CA GLU A 16 -4.39 -56.65 -2.05
C GLU A 16 -3.63 -55.91 -0.96
N ARG A 17 -2.69 -55.01 -1.38
CA ARG A 17 -2.06 -54.05 -0.47
C ARG A 17 -3.13 -53.02 -0.08
N ARG A 18 -3.67 -53.14 1.14
CA ARG A 18 -4.46 -52.09 1.80
C ARG A 18 -3.67 -50.76 1.74
N ARG A 19 -4.15 -49.81 0.91
CA ARG A 19 -3.69 -48.42 0.95
C ARG A 19 -3.99 -47.88 2.34
N LYS A 20 -2.93 -47.62 3.10
CA LYS A 20 -3.03 -46.79 4.32
C LYS A 20 -3.51 -45.41 3.90
N THR A 21 -4.76 -45.12 4.18
CA THR A 21 -5.31 -43.74 4.09
C THR A 21 -4.63 -42.91 5.16
N THR A 22 -3.79 -41.97 4.74
CA THR A 22 -3.25 -40.93 5.61
C THR A 22 -4.43 -40.09 6.12
N PRO A 23 -4.57 -39.88 7.44
CA PRO A 23 -5.63 -39.03 7.95
C PRO A 23 -5.45 -37.61 7.38
N PRO A 24 -6.55 -36.87 7.11
CA PRO A 24 -6.46 -35.50 6.62
C PRO A 24 -5.72 -34.65 7.68
N PRO A 25 -4.95 -33.63 7.25
CA PRO A 25 -4.24 -32.77 8.17
C PRO A 25 -5.22 -32.16 9.16
N ARG A 26 -4.95 -32.32 10.45
CA ARG A 26 -5.72 -31.70 11.53
C ARG A 26 -5.85 -30.21 11.19
N ARG A 27 -7.06 -29.75 10.95
CA ARG A 27 -7.37 -28.32 10.98
C ARG A 27 -6.84 -27.77 12.29
N THR A 28 -5.77 -26.99 12.20
CA THR A 28 -5.31 -26.18 13.33
C THR A 28 -6.51 -25.35 13.78
N ARG A 29 -6.91 -25.54 15.03
CA ARG A 29 -7.94 -24.71 15.67
C ARG A 29 -7.56 -23.26 15.40
N SER A 30 -8.44 -22.52 14.76
CA SER A 30 -8.35 -21.07 14.69
C SER A 30 -8.24 -20.56 16.12
N GLY A 31 -7.03 -20.16 16.52
CA GLY A 31 -6.83 -19.47 17.77
C GLY A 31 -7.80 -18.29 17.77
N SER A 32 -8.51 -18.08 18.87
CA SER A 32 -9.37 -16.91 19.07
C SER A 32 -8.54 -15.69 18.68
N ALA A 33 -8.96 -14.96 17.65
CA ALA A 33 -8.22 -13.82 17.15
C ALA A 33 -8.05 -12.83 18.31
N GLN A 34 -6.82 -12.68 18.80
CA GLN A 34 -6.52 -11.76 19.89
C GLN A 34 -6.53 -10.34 19.34
N LYS A 35 -7.16 -9.42 20.06
CA LYS A 35 -7.18 -8.01 19.72
C LYS A 35 -5.76 -7.45 19.76
N GLN A 36 -5.27 -6.93 18.64
CA GLN A 36 -3.93 -6.39 18.48
C GLN A 36 -4.00 -4.89 18.19
N GLN A 37 -2.94 -4.17 18.51
CA GLN A 37 -2.85 -2.73 18.27
C GLN A 37 -1.85 -2.43 17.16
N TYR A 38 -2.23 -1.49 16.29
CA TYR A 38 -1.43 -1.08 15.15
C TYR A 38 -1.36 0.44 15.06
N LEU A 39 -0.17 0.96 14.77
CA LEU A 39 0.02 2.33 14.34
C LEU A 39 0.36 2.29 12.85
N VAL A 40 -0.38 3.04 12.05
CA VAL A 40 -0.17 3.13 10.61
C VAL A 40 0.08 4.57 10.20
N THR A 41 0.87 4.77 9.15
CA THR A 41 1.12 6.09 8.56
C THR A 41 0.75 6.09 7.08
N PHE A 42 0.35 7.26 6.59
CA PHE A 42 -0.08 7.51 5.21
C PHE A 42 0.19 8.99 4.84
N PRO A 43 0.04 9.41 3.57
CA PRO A 43 0.17 10.81 3.19
C PRO A 43 -0.79 11.71 3.97
N ALA A 44 -0.30 12.87 4.43
CA ALA A 44 -1.09 13.82 5.22
C ALA A 44 -2.31 14.32 4.43
N GLY A 45 -3.42 14.49 5.14
CA GLY A 45 -4.72 14.93 4.59
C GLY A 45 -5.71 13.80 4.31
N LEU A 46 -5.27 12.53 4.29
CA LEU A 46 -6.10 11.38 3.90
C LEU A 46 -6.70 10.60 5.08
N THR A 47 -6.65 11.13 6.30
CA THR A 47 -7.04 10.43 7.54
C THR A 47 -8.45 9.84 7.48
N ALA A 48 -9.45 10.61 7.04
CA ALA A 48 -10.83 10.15 6.99
C ALA A 48 -11.03 9.01 5.98
N LEU A 49 -10.41 9.12 4.80
CA LEU A 49 -10.46 8.08 3.76
C LEU A 49 -9.76 6.80 4.21
N VAL A 50 -8.56 6.93 4.78
CA VAL A 50 -7.80 5.76 5.25
C VAL A 50 -8.55 5.07 6.40
N GLU A 51 -9.16 5.81 7.32
CA GLU A 51 -9.99 5.22 8.38
C GLU A 51 -11.20 4.47 7.82
N GLU A 52 -11.92 5.05 6.84
CA GLU A 52 -13.02 4.40 6.14
C GLU A 52 -12.59 3.06 5.51
N TRP A 53 -11.45 3.08 4.81
CA TRP A 53 -10.92 1.88 4.16
C TRP A 53 -10.42 0.83 5.16
N LEU A 54 -9.78 1.23 6.24
CA LEU A 54 -9.38 0.31 7.30
C LEU A 54 -10.60 -0.39 7.92
N ARG A 55 -11.72 0.35 8.12
CA ARG A 55 -12.96 -0.24 8.61
C ARG A 55 -13.58 -1.23 7.64
N ALA A 56 -13.47 -0.96 6.34
CA ALA A 56 -13.96 -1.86 5.30
C ALA A 56 -13.10 -3.13 5.17
N ASP A 57 -11.76 -2.98 5.21
CA ASP A 57 -10.81 -4.07 4.98
C ASP A 57 -10.63 -4.99 6.19
N LEU A 58 -10.57 -4.42 7.40
CA LEU A 58 -10.21 -5.16 8.61
C LEU A 58 -11.40 -5.51 9.51
N ARG A 59 -12.55 -4.89 9.29
CA ARG A 59 -13.74 -5.01 10.14
C ARG A 59 -13.47 -4.75 11.64
N LEU A 60 -14.45 -4.30 12.37
CA LEU A 60 -14.40 -4.14 13.84
C LEU A 60 -13.10 -3.49 14.36
N ILE A 61 -12.63 -2.42 13.73
CA ILE A 61 -11.52 -1.62 14.27
C ILE A 61 -12.02 -0.62 15.32
N SER A 62 -11.18 -0.38 16.33
CA SER A 62 -11.39 0.69 17.33
C SER A 62 -10.21 1.65 17.25
N VAL A 63 -10.44 2.86 16.75
CA VAL A 63 -9.41 3.89 16.60
C VAL A 63 -9.27 4.66 17.92
N SER A 64 -8.05 4.70 18.46
CA SER A 64 -7.71 5.37 19.72
C SER A 64 -6.97 6.69 19.51
N HIS A 65 -6.31 6.88 18.36
CA HIS A 65 -5.64 8.14 18.03
C HIS A 65 -5.73 8.43 16.53
N ARG A 66 -5.85 9.72 16.20
CA ARG A 66 -5.84 10.26 14.84
C ARG A 66 -4.98 11.50 14.78
N ASP A 67 -4.19 11.62 13.73
CA ASP A 67 -3.62 12.88 13.28
C ASP A 67 -3.68 12.96 11.74
N GLU A 68 -3.09 13.98 11.16
CA GLU A 68 -3.16 14.24 9.71
C GLU A 68 -2.56 13.14 8.83
N SER A 69 -1.69 12.28 9.37
CA SER A 69 -0.90 11.29 8.62
C SER A 69 -0.71 9.97 9.36
N ALA A 70 -1.41 9.74 10.48
CA ALA A 70 -1.34 8.49 11.24
C ALA A 70 -2.64 8.15 11.96
N LEU A 71 -2.83 6.84 12.14
CA LEU A 71 -3.91 6.26 12.95
C LEU A 71 -3.32 5.21 13.89
N LEU A 72 -3.75 5.24 15.16
CA LEU A 72 -3.54 4.17 16.12
C LEU A 72 -4.87 3.48 16.36
N PHE A 73 -4.93 2.19 16.11
CA PHE A 73 -6.16 1.42 16.24
C PHE A 73 -5.92 0.01 16.76
N SER A 74 -6.98 -0.60 17.25
CA SER A 74 -7.02 -2.01 17.61
C SER A 74 -7.89 -2.78 16.62
N ALA A 75 -7.48 -3.99 16.25
CA ALA A 75 -8.23 -4.88 15.38
C ALA A 75 -8.04 -6.36 15.79
N PHE A 76 -8.99 -7.20 15.39
CA PHE A 76 -8.86 -8.66 15.47
C PHE A 76 -8.23 -9.27 14.22
N ALA A 77 -7.55 -8.46 13.41
CA ALA A 77 -6.85 -8.87 12.21
C ALA A 77 -5.43 -9.34 12.52
N PRO A 78 -4.94 -10.42 11.89
CA PRO A 78 -3.54 -10.83 12.01
C PRO A 78 -2.60 -9.80 11.37
N ALA A 79 -1.36 -9.76 11.86
CA ALA A 79 -0.34 -8.81 11.44
C ALA A 79 -0.12 -8.80 9.90
N GLU A 80 -0.14 -9.98 9.30
CA GLU A 80 0.04 -10.16 7.85
C GLU A 80 -1.07 -9.51 7.03
N SER A 81 -2.30 -9.50 7.54
CA SER A 81 -3.43 -8.86 6.85
C SER A 81 -3.28 -7.34 6.84
N VAL A 82 -2.85 -6.75 7.96
CA VAL A 82 -2.62 -5.30 8.04
C VAL A 82 -1.38 -4.90 7.22
N ALA A 83 -0.33 -5.70 7.24
CA ALA A 83 0.90 -5.47 6.48
C ALA A 83 0.71 -5.50 4.96
N ARG A 84 -0.35 -6.15 4.46
CA ARG A 84 -0.69 -6.22 3.03
C ARG A 84 -1.45 -5.01 2.49
N LEU A 85 -1.85 -4.08 3.35
CA LEU A 85 -2.57 -2.88 2.92
C LEU A 85 -1.61 -1.91 2.23
N SER A 86 -1.52 -2.02 0.92
CA SER A 86 -0.51 -1.34 0.07
C SER A 86 -0.67 0.18 0.01
N TYR A 87 -1.80 0.73 0.45
CA TYR A 87 -2.03 2.17 0.56
C TYR A 87 -1.47 2.80 1.84
N LEU A 88 -0.79 2.04 2.70
CA LEU A 88 -0.17 2.52 3.93
C LEU A 88 1.34 2.67 3.77
N ASN A 89 1.88 3.84 4.14
CA ASN A 89 3.33 4.08 4.10
C ASN A 89 4.08 3.17 5.08
N ASN A 90 3.55 3.06 6.30
CA ASN A 90 4.13 2.17 7.31
C ASN A 90 3.02 1.51 8.13
N VAL A 91 3.29 0.27 8.52
CA VAL A 91 2.48 -0.49 9.47
C VAL A 91 3.38 -0.94 10.60
N PHE A 92 3.03 -0.55 11.81
CA PHE A 92 3.72 -0.95 13.04
C PHE A 92 2.76 -1.71 13.94
N GLN A 93 3.14 -2.91 14.34
CA GLN A 93 2.45 -3.64 15.40
C GLN A 93 2.95 -3.13 16.75
N LEU A 94 2.06 -2.70 17.63
CA LEU A 94 2.42 -2.17 18.93
C LEU A 94 2.97 -3.28 19.82
N VAL A 95 4.12 -3.00 20.43
CA VAL A 95 4.78 -3.86 21.40
C VAL A 95 4.54 -3.37 22.83
N LEU A 96 4.88 -2.10 23.07
CA LEU A 96 4.74 -1.41 24.35
C LEU A 96 4.60 0.10 24.14
N GLU A 97 4.15 0.79 25.15
CA GLU A 97 4.15 2.25 25.20
C GLU A 97 4.67 2.77 26.53
N ALA A 98 5.11 4.02 26.55
CA ALA A 98 5.50 4.74 27.75
C ALA A 98 5.00 6.20 27.69
N PRO A 99 4.77 6.87 28.84
CA PRO A 99 4.40 8.28 28.84
C PRO A 99 5.38 9.14 28.06
N ARG A 100 4.88 10.13 27.33
CA ARG A 100 5.68 11.07 26.54
C ARG A 100 6.31 12.14 27.45
N THR A 101 7.45 11.83 28.05
CA THR A 101 8.29 12.80 28.77
C THR A 101 9.43 13.28 27.83
N SER A 102 10.52 12.54 27.76
CA SER A 102 11.53 12.68 26.71
C SER A 102 11.68 11.36 25.99
N LEU A 103 12.21 11.36 24.77
CA LEU A 103 12.43 10.14 23.99
C LEU A 103 13.32 9.15 24.78
N ASP A 104 14.40 9.63 25.39
CA ASP A 104 15.32 8.79 26.16
C ASP A 104 14.71 8.25 27.45
N SER A 105 13.91 9.04 28.15
CA SER A 105 13.22 8.59 29.36
C SER A 105 12.16 7.53 29.04
N ALA A 106 11.38 7.75 27.97
CA ALA A 106 10.43 6.76 27.48
C ALA A 106 11.12 5.46 27.04
N THR A 107 12.25 5.58 26.34
CA THR A 107 13.08 4.42 25.91
C THR A 107 13.54 3.59 27.11
N ARG A 108 14.06 4.22 28.15
CA ARG A 108 14.45 3.53 29.40
C ARG A 108 13.26 2.90 30.11
N THR A 109 12.10 3.52 30.08
CA THR A 109 10.88 2.97 30.68
C THR A 109 10.40 1.74 29.92
N ILE A 110 10.41 1.78 28.59
CA ILE A 110 10.09 0.62 27.73
C ILE A 110 11.08 -0.53 27.98
N ALA A 111 12.39 -0.24 28.04
CA ALA A 111 13.40 -1.23 28.32
C ALA A 111 13.15 -1.97 29.66
N ARG A 112 12.85 -1.21 30.73
CA ARG A 112 12.52 -1.82 32.05
C ARG A 112 11.26 -2.67 32.00
N ARG A 113 10.25 -2.29 31.22
CA ARG A 113 9.03 -3.11 31.05
C ARG A 113 9.31 -4.40 30.29
N LEU A 114 10.12 -4.36 29.24
CA LEU A 114 10.53 -5.55 28.49
C LEU A 114 11.29 -6.56 29.35
N GLN A 115 12.12 -6.10 30.29
CA GLN A 115 12.81 -6.98 31.23
C GLN A 115 11.88 -7.70 32.21
N ARG A 116 10.69 -7.16 32.47
CA ARG A 116 9.69 -7.75 33.38
C ARG A 116 8.72 -8.68 32.67
N SER A 117 8.39 -8.39 31.43
CA SER A 117 7.43 -9.16 30.63
C SER A 117 7.76 -9.02 29.15
N VAL A 118 7.98 -10.15 28.50
CA VAL A 118 8.25 -10.20 27.06
C VAL A 118 6.91 -10.11 26.32
N SER A 119 6.86 -9.21 25.34
CA SER A 119 5.71 -9.12 24.45
C SER A 119 5.73 -10.25 23.42
N PRO A 120 4.62 -10.97 23.20
CA PRO A 120 4.54 -12.02 22.18
C PRO A 120 4.82 -11.48 20.76
N HIS A 121 4.66 -10.18 20.54
CA HIS A 121 4.95 -9.53 19.24
C HIS A 121 6.44 -9.44 18.90
N LEU A 122 7.33 -9.80 19.84
CA LEU A 122 8.78 -9.88 19.63
C LEU A 122 9.27 -11.33 19.44
N GLU A 123 8.40 -12.31 19.49
CA GLU A 123 8.77 -13.71 19.24
C GLU A 123 9.29 -13.91 17.81
N HIS A 124 10.17 -14.92 17.65
CA HIS A 124 10.75 -15.35 16.37
C HIS A 124 11.64 -14.31 15.65
N MET A 125 12.10 -13.25 16.35
CA MET A 125 13.12 -12.36 15.79
C MET A 125 14.50 -13.01 15.86
N SER A 126 15.26 -12.99 14.78
CA SER A 126 16.66 -13.45 14.74
C SER A 126 17.66 -12.29 14.88
N GLY A 127 17.27 -11.12 14.40
CA GLY A 127 18.05 -9.90 14.46
C GLY A 127 17.15 -8.67 14.36
N PHE A 128 17.59 -7.56 14.96
CA PHE A 128 16.83 -6.32 14.97
C PHE A 128 17.70 -5.07 14.95
N ARG A 129 17.08 -3.95 14.57
CA ARG A 129 17.64 -2.60 14.77
C ARG A 129 16.59 -1.67 15.38
N ILE A 130 17.06 -0.71 16.18
CA ILE A 130 16.21 0.29 16.81
C ILE A 130 16.29 1.58 16.03
N MET A 131 15.13 2.11 15.69
CA MET A 131 14.92 3.38 15.03
C MET A 131 14.04 4.27 15.90
N ALA A 132 14.07 5.57 15.70
CA ALA A 132 13.16 6.48 16.38
C ALA A 132 12.66 7.57 15.43
N GLN A 133 11.42 7.99 15.64
CA GLN A 133 10.83 9.14 14.96
C GLN A 133 9.89 9.91 15.89
N ILE A 134 9.91 11.23 15.75
CA ILE A 134 8.96 12.14 16.40
C ILE A 134 8.28 12.96 15.32
N ASP A 135 6.95 12.95 15.30
CA ASP A 135 6.12 13.66 14.32
C ASP A 135 6.55 13.39 12.86
N GLY A 136 6.91 12.14 12.56
CA GLY A 136 7.33 11.68 11.24
C GLY A 136 8.79 11.97 10.87
N ARG A 137 9.55 12.68 11.71
CA ARG A 137 10.97 12.97 11.50
C ARG A 137 11.84 11.96 12.24
N LEU A 138 12.88 11.49 11.58
CA LEU A 138 13.86 10.61 12.21
C LEU A 138 14.57 11.35 13.35
N GLU A 139 14.71 10.68 14.48
CA GLU A 139 15.37 11.20 15.67
C GLU A 139 16.53 10.30 16.10
N SER A 140 17.57 10.91 16.63
CA SER A 140 18.68 10.19 17.23
C SER A 140 18.39 9.88 18.69
N LEU A 141 18.62 8.64 19.09
CA LEU A 141 18.58 8.24 20.49
C LEU A 141 19.92 8.49 21.15
N ASP A 142 19.88 8.90 22.42
CA ASP A 142 21.07 8.88 23.27
C ASP A 142 21.69 7.48 23.27
N ARG A 143 23.01 7.43 23.23
CA ARG A 143 23.77 6.17 23.14
C ARG A 143 23.45 5.20 24.29
N TYR A 144 23.29 5.74 25.50
CA TYR A 144 23.00 4.93 26.67
C TYR A 144 21.57 4.40 26.65
N ALA A 145 20.60 5.24 26.34
CA ALA A 145 19.20 4.85 26.21
C ALA A 145 19.02 3.78 25.12
N LYS A 146 19.66 3.96 23.96
CA LYS A 146 19.67 3.00 22.87
C LYS A 146 20.24 1.65 23.29
N LYS A 147 21.43 1.63 23.88
CA LYS A 147 22.06 0.40 24.38
C LYS A 147 21.25 -0.31 25.46
N THR A 148 20.58 0.45 26.33
CA THR A 148 19.72 -0.11 27.38
C THR A 148 18.53 -0.86 26.76
N LEU A 149 17.88 -0.27 25.73
CA LEU A 149 16.80 -0.92 25.01
C LEU A 149 17.29 -2.12 24.18
N GLU A 150 18.43 -2.00 23.50
CA GLU A 150 19.05 -3.10 22.74
C GLU A 150 19.31 -4.32 23.65
N ARG A 151 19.90 -4.11 24.84
CA ARG A 151 20.12 -5.18 25.82
C ARG A 151 18.82 -5.80 26.32
N ALA A 152 17.80 -4.98 26.59
CA ALA A 152 16.49 -5.46 27.03
C ALA A 152 15.82 -6.34 25.99
N VAL A 153 15.84 -5.93 24.71
CA VAL A 153 15.30 -6.72 23.60
C VAL A 153 16.09 -8.02 23.40
N THR A 154 17.43 -7.94 23.39
CA THR A 154 18.27 -9.14 23.26
C THR A 154 18.04 -10.12 24.40
N SER A 155 17.97 -9.65 25.65
CA SER A 155 17.67 -10.51 26.82
C SER A 155 16.29 -11.16 26.73
N ALA A 156 15.30 -10.42 26.21
CA ALA A 156 13.93 -10.90 26.11
C ALA A 156 13.71 -11.91 24.97
N THR A 157 14.47 -11.81 23.88
CA THR A 157 14.19 -12.55 22.63
C THR A 157 15.33 -13.45 22.15
N GLY A 158 16.54 -13.23 22.63
CA GLY A 158 17.75 -13.85 22.06
C GLY A 158 18.21 -13.26 20.72
N ALA A 159 17.48 -12.30 20.17
CA ALA A 159 17.80 -11.69 18.88
C ALA A 159 19.07 -10.82 18.93
N ARG A 160 19.80 -10.76 17.82
CA ARG A 160 21.05 -10.00 17.71
C ARG A 160 20.79 -8.56 17.25
N VAL A 161 21.53 -7.60 17.78
CA VAL A 161 21.51 -6.22 17.28
C VAL A 161 22.20 -6.15 15.91
N MET A 162 21.52 -5.57 14.92
CA MET A 162 22.02 -5.42 13.55
C MET A 162 22.51 -3.98 13.31
N SER A 163 23.72 -3.83 12.80
CA SER A 163 24.31 -2.51 12.49
C SER A 163 23.89 -1.96 11.11
N ARG A 164 23.66 -2.85 10.13
CA ARG A 164 23.25 -2.52 8.76
C ARG A 164 22.27 -3.56 8.27
N GLY A 165 21.33 -3.16 7.42
CA GLY A 165 20.29 -3.92 6.74
C GLY A 165 20.01 -5.36 7.20
N GLY A 166 18.79 -5.81 7.09
CA GLY A 166 18.34 -7.12 7.55
C GLY A 166 17.76 -7.10 8.98
N GLY A 167 17.03 -8.15 9.33
CA GLY A 167 16.32 -8.26 10.60
C GLY A 167 15.07 -7.36 10.71
N ASP A 168 14.48 -7.42 11.88
CA ASP A 168 13.29 -6.64 12.21
C ASP A 168 13.63 -5.19 12.56
N GLU A 169 12.71 -4.28 12.29
CA GLU A 169 12.83 -2.88 12.71
C GLU A 169 11.91 -2.62 13.89
N LEU A 170 12.49 -2.23 15.00
CA LEU A 170 11.78 -1.76 16.18
C LEU A 170 11.84 -0.23 16.21
N TRP A 171 10.68 0.41 16.17
CA TRP A 171 10.57 1.85 16.08
C TRP A 171 9.97 2.45 17.36
N LEU A 172 10.68 3.43 17.92
CA LEU A 172 10.15 4.32 18.94
C LEU A 172 9.45 5.48 18.22
N ILE A 173 8.14 5.60 18.42
CA ILE A 173 7.33 6.55 17.67
C ILE A 173 6.59 7.46 18.63
N GLY A 174 6.85 8.78 18.51
CA GLY A 174 6.09 9.82 19.16
C GLY A 174 5.30 10.64 18.14
N ARG A 175 4.07 10.94 18.48
CA ARG A 175 3.20 11.83 17.69
C ARG A 175 2.71 12.96 18.58
N ARG A 176 2.59 14.20 18.06
CA ARG A 176 2.29 15.40 18.86
C ARG A 176 1.05 15.25 19.73
N ALA A 177 -0.02 14.70 19.17
CA ALA A 177 -1.28 14.49 19.89
C ALA A 177 -1.34 13.15 20.65
N LEU A 178 -0.31 12.28 20.55
CA LEU A 178 -0.22 11.05 21.30
C LEU A 178 0.49 11.29 22.62
N GLY A 179 -0.18 11.08 23.74
CA GLY A 179 0.37 11.27 25.09
C GLY A 179 1.48 10.27 25.48
N THR A 180 1.84 9.35 24.56
CA THR A 180 2.81 8.28 24.78
C THR A 180 3.84 8.23 23.65
N ILE A 181 4.99 7.60 23.94
CA ILE A 181 5.94 7.07 22.95
C ILE A 181 5.64 5.58 22.85
N VAL A 182 5.38 5.10 21.63
CA VAL A 182 5.13 3.68 21.38
C VAL A 182 6.35 2.99 20.83
N LEU A 183 6.61 1.77 21.27
CA LEU A 183 7.52 0.84 20.61
C LEU A 183 6.68 -0.03 19.68
N GLY A 184 6.94 0.05 18.38
CA GLY A 184 6.28 -0.75 17.36
C GLY A 184 7.27 -1.60 16.57
N ARG A 185 6.90 -2.83 16.24
CA ARG A 185 7.58 -3.67 15.27
C ARG A 185 7.06 -3.32 13.89
N ARG A 186 7.94 -2.90 12.97
CA ARG A 186 7.54 -2.58 11.61
C ARG A 186 7.19 -3.86 10.85
N LEU A 187 6.00 -3.89 10.28
CA LEU A 187 5.49 -5.02 9.49
C LEU A 187 5.61 -4.77 7.99
N SER A 188 5.39 -3.52 7.54
CA SER A 188 5.51 -3.15 6.14
C SER A 188 6.97 -3.08 5.72
N ARG A 189 7.28 -3.60 4.53
CA ARG A 189 8.56 -3.34 3.89
C ARG A 189 8.46 -2.04 3.12
N THR A 190 9.45 -1.16 3.24
CA THR A 190 9.54 0.02 2.38
C THR A 190 9.70 -0.48 0.95
N ALA A 191 8.75 -0.18 0.09
CA ALA A 191 8.95 -0.36 -1.33
C ALA A 191 10.17 0.48 -1.75
N LYS A 192 10.99 -0.03 -2.66
CA LYS A 192 12.06 0.78 -3.25
C LYS A 192 11.39 1.97 -3.93
N SER A 193 11.85 3.18 -3.66
CA SER A 193 11.41 4.38 -4.36
C SER A 193 11.61 4.17 -5.87
N GLY A 194 10.59 4.54 -6.65
CA GLY A 194 10.68 4.56 -8.09
C GLY A 194 11.74 5.57 -8.61
N PRO A 195 11.86 5.75 -9.92
CA PRO A 195 12.67 6.81 -10.51
C PRO A 195 12.31 8.18 -9.92
N ALA A 196 13.25 9.13 -9.95
CA ALA A 196 12.97 10.50 -9.52
C ALA A 196 11.75 11.06 -10.29
N GLY A 197 10.85 11.72 -9.59
CA GLY A 197 9.58 12.24 -10.15
C GLY A 197 8.43 11.23 -10.23
N ALA A 198 8.66 9.92 -10.00
CA ALA A 198 7.57 8.96 -9.97
C ALA A 198 6.76 9.07 -8.67
N LEU A 199 5.45 8.85 -8.77
CA LEU A 199 4.59 8.70 -7.60
C LEU A 199 5.07 7.54 -6.71
N SER A 200 4.99 7.71 -5.40
CA SER A 200 5.26 6.61 -4.48
C SER A 200 4.25 5.47 -4.67
N PRO A 201 4.64 4.22 -4.44
CA PRO A 201 3.72 3.08 -4.54
C PRO A 201 2.45 3.28 -3.70
N GLU A 202 2.59 3.79 -2.49
CA GLU A 202 1.49 4.01 -1.55
C GLU A 202 0.52 5.08 -2.06
N LEU A 203 1.03 6.20 -2.58
CA LEU A 203 0.19 7.24 -3.15
C LEU A 203 -0.52 6.76 -4.42
N SER A 204 0.17 5.98 -5.25
CA SER A 204 -0.44 5.36 -6.43
C SER A 204 -1.59 4.41 -6.04
N GLN A 205 -1.43 3.63 -4.98
CA GLN A 205 -2.49 2.77 -4.45
C GLN A 205 -3.67 3.57 -3.90
N LEU A 206 -3.39 4.69 -3.22
CA LEU A 206 -4.43 5.59 -2.71
C LEU A 206 -5.26 6.16 -3.86
N LEU A 207 -4.64 6.71 -4.90
CA LEU A 207 -5.32 7.27 -6.07
C LEU A 207 -6.17 6.22 -6.80
N VAL A 208 -5.59 5.04 -7.03
CA VAL A 208 -6.32 3.91 -7.62
C VAL A 208 -7.52 3.51 -6.77
N ARG A 209 -7.35 3.42 -5.45
CA ARG A 209 -8.45 3.06 -4.55
C ARG A 209 -9.55 4.11 -4.53
N MET A 210 -9.21 5.40 -4.64
CA MET A 210 -10.19 6.49 -4.78
C MET A 210 -11.03 6.35 -6.06
N SER A 211 -10.48 5.77 -7.12
CA SER A 211 -11.25 5.46 -8.34
C SER A 211 -12.26 4.31 -8.15
N LYS A 212 -12.33 3.69 -6.96
CA LYS A 212 -13.25 2.57 -6.63
C LYS A 212 -13.12 1.43 -7.65
N PRO A 213 -11.96 0.76 -7.74
CA PRO A 213 -11.66 -0.22 -8.78
C PRO A 213 -12.66 -1.37 -8.80
N ARG A 214 -13.13 -1.74 -10.01
CA ARG A 214 -14.05 -2.84 -10.27
C ARG A 214 -13.44 -3.83 -11.26
N GLY A 215 -13.87 -5.09 -11.21
CA GLY A 215 -13.32 -6.16 -12.06
C GLY A 215 -13.59 -5.97 -13.55
N GLU A 216 -14.68 -5.32 -13.90
CA GLU A 216 -15.08 -5.01 -15.27
C GLU A 216 -14.47 -3.73 -15.85
N ASP A 217 -13.73 -2.97 -15.06
CA ASP A 217 -13.18 -1.69 -15.49
C ASP A 217 -12.19 -1.83 -16.67
N VAL A 218 -12.36 -0.94 -17.63
CA VAL A 218 -11.28 -0.46 -18.49
C VAL A 218 -10.70 0.79 -17.83
N PHE A 219 -9.47 0.67 -17.32
CA PHE A 219 -8.76 1.73 -16.62
C PHE A 219 -7.79 2.44 -17.56
N LEU A 220 -7.64 3.74 -17.40
CA LEU A 220 -6.73 4.57 -18.16
C LEU A 220 -5.93 5.51 -17.23
N ASP A 221 -4.62 5.56 -17.44
CA ASP A 221 -3.73 6.62 -16.97
C ASP A 221 -3.16 7.33 -18.21
N PRO A 222 -3.70 8.54 -18.57
CA PRO A 222 -3.27 9.25 -19.76
C PRO A 222 -1.90 9.93 -19.65
N PHE A 223 -1.36 10.09 -18.43
CA PHE A 223 -0.03 10.65 -18.17
C PHE A 223 0.82 9.63 -17.40
N ALA A 224 1.00 8.46 -17.99
CA ALA A 224 1.46 7.29 -17.29
C ALA A 224 2.91 7.36 -16.76
N GLY A 225 3.76 8.16 -17.40
CA GLY A 225 5.16 8.34 -17.01
C GLY A 225 5.86 7.01 -16.73
N SER A 226 6.29 6.79 -15.50
CA SER A 226 6.89 5.54 -15.04
C SER A 226 5.89 4.36 -14.95
N GLY A 227 4.58 4.61 -15.13
CA GLY A 227 3.49 3.63 -15.02
C GLY A 227 3.13 3.21 -13.60
N ALA A 228 3.40 4.06 -12.63
CA ALA A 228 3.14 3.75 -11.21
C ALA A 228 1.65 3.46 -10.94
N LEU A 229 0.74 4.28 -11.50
CA LEU A 229 -0.71 4.06 -11.37
C LEU A 229 -1.18 2.81 -12.11
N CYS A 230 -0.64 2.52 -13.29
CA CYS A 230 -0.95 1.29 -14.01
C CYS A 230 -0.55 0.04 -13.21
N ARG A 231 0.64 0.05 -12.57
CA ARG A 231 1.06 -1.03 -11.66
C ARG A 231 0.13 -1.17 -10.46
N ALA A 232 -0.18 -0.05 -9.81
CA ALA A 232 -1.09 -0.05 -8.66
C ALA A 232 -2.49 -0.58 -9.04
N ARG A 233 -3.02 -0.17 -10.20
CA ARG A 233 -4.31 -0.63 -10.69
C ARG A 233 -4.31 -2.13 -11.01
N ALA A 234 -3.19 -2.65 -11.52
CA ALA A 234 -3.05 -4.06 -11.86
C ALA A 234 -3.05 -5.00 -10.64
N GLU A 235 -2.95 -4.50 -9.41
CA GLU A 235 -3.14 -5.29 -8.19
C GLU A 235 -4.63 -5.60 -7.90
N TYR A 236 -5.56 -4.96 -8.62
CA TYR A 236 -7.00 -5.20 -8.55
C TYR A 236 -7.49 -5.87 -9.83
N PRO A 237 -8.52 -6.72 -9.77
CA PRO A 237 -9.16 -7.24 -10.96
C PRO A 237 -9.56 -6.11 -11.92
N ALA A 238 -9.33 -6.28 -13.21
CA ALA A 238 -9.70 -5.33 -14.25
C ALA A 238 -9.89 -6.05 -15.59
N ARG A 239 -10.78 -5.53 -16.42
CA ARG A 239 -10.91 -5.98 -17.80
C ARG A 239 -9.67 -5.57 -18.63
N ARG A 240 -9.15 -4.36 -18.39
CA ARG A 240 -7.95 -3.82 -19.05
C ARG A 240 -7.35 -2.68 -18.25
N VAL A 241 -6.04 -2.58 -18.27
CA VAL A 241 -5.30 -1.42 -17.75
C VAL A 241 -4.52 -0.78 -18.92
N MET A 242 -4.69 0.52 -19.11
CA MET A 242 -4.01 1.28 -20.17
C MET A 242 -3.23 2.43 -19.57
N GLY A 243 -1.99 2.59 -20.02
CA GLY A 243 -1.17 3.77 -19.78
C GLY A 243 -0.85 4.47 -21.10
N VAL A 244 -0.91 5.79 -21.10
CA VAL A 244 -0.53 6.61 -22.26
C VAL A 244 0.56 7.58 -21.84
N ASP A 245 1.55 7.78 -22.69
CA ASP A 245 2.61 8.76 -22.50
C ASP A 245 3.17 9.19 -23.88
N LEU A 246 3.63 10.43 -24.00
CA LEU A 246 4.23 10.95 -25.22
C LEU A 246 5.57 10.31 -25.56
N TYR A 247 6.28 9.85 -24.54
CA TYR A 247 7.66 9.40 -24.68
C TYR A 247 7.79 7.88 -24.57
N ALA A 248 8.70 7.37 -23.79
CA ALA A 248 9.03 5.94 -23.80
C ALA A 248 8.00 5.08 -23.07
N LYS A 249 7.68 3.92 -23.62
CA LYS A 249 6.91 2.89 -22.90
C LYS A 249 7.68 2.46 -21.65
N PRO A 250 7.05 2.50 -20.47
CA PRO A 250 7.66 1.94 -19.25
C PRO A 250 8.03 0.47 -19.48
N ARG A 251 9.23 0.07 -19.11
CA ARG A 251 9.62 -1.35 -19.07
C ARG A 251 9.17 -1.89 -17.72
N PHE A 252 8.25 -2.84 -17.74
CA PHE A 252 7.84 -3.58 -16.54
C PHE A 252 8.37 -5.00 -16.60
N ASP A 253 8.92 -5.45 -15.50
CA ASP A 253 8.88 -6.85 -15.15
C ASP A 253 7.43 -7.18 -14.88
N SER A 254 6.88 -8.12 -15.62
CA SER A 254 5.45 -8.44 -15.65
C SER A 254 4.80 -8.43 -14.26
N PRO A 255 3.74 -7.64 -14.02
CA PRO A 255 3.06 -7.69 -12.74
C PRO A 255 2.44 -9.08 -12.55
N ARG A 256 2.36 -9.52 -11.32
CA ARG A 256 1.73 -10.79 -10.91
C ARG A 256 0.20 -10.79 -11.09
N THR A 257 -0.33 -10.12 -12.11
CA THR A 257 -1.76 -9.92 -12.29
C THR A 257 -2.21 -10.44 -13.64
N ASP A 258 -3.43 -11.00 -13.67
CA ASP A 258 -4.06 -11.53 -14.87
C ASP A 258 -4.58 -10.42 -15.81
N ALA A 259 -4.58 -9.15 -15.36
CA ALA A 259 -5.04 -8.03 -16.16
C ALA A 259 -3.96 -7.57 -17.15
N PRO A 260 -4.23 -7.58 -18.46
CA PRO A 260 -3.26 -7.13 -19.46
C PRO A 260 -3.04 -5.63 -19.37
N ILE A 261 -1.79 -5.20 -19.15
CA ILE A 261 -1.39 -3.79 -19.19
C ILE A 261 -0.96 -3.45 -20.62
N LYS A 262 -1.58 -2.42 -21.20
CA LYS A 262 -1.23 -1.90 -22.52
C LYS A 262 -0.70 -0.47 -22.39
N PHE A 263 0.49 -0.20 -22.93
CA PHE A 263 1.02 1.14 -23.06
C PHE A 263 0.93 1.63 -24.50
N LEU A 264 0.47 2.88 -24.66
CA LEU A 264 0.35 3.58 -25.91
C LEU A 264 1.31 4.80 -25.89
N CYS A 265 1.98 5.04 -27.00
CA CYS A 265 2.81 6.23 -27.20
C CYS A 265 1.98 7.23 -28.00
N GLU A 266 1.23 8.08 -27.31
CA GLU A 266 0.25 9.01 -27.91
C GLU A 266 0.16 10.27 -27.07
N ASP A 267 -0.43 11.31 -27.65
CA ASP A 267 -0.77 12.53 -26.95
C ASP A 267 -1.99 12.31 -26.04
N ALA A 268 -1.80 12.52 -24.73
CA ALA A 268 -2.85 12.45 -23.72
C ALA A 268 -3.99 13.46 -23.93
N LEU A 269 -3.71 14.57 -24.61
CA LEU A 269 -4.71 15.59 -24.92
C LEU A 269 -5.60 15.20 -26.12
N ALA A 270 -5.21 14.20 -26.91
CA ALA A 270 -5.96 13.75 -28.07
C ALA A 270 -6.51 12.34 -27.91
N LEU A 271 -5.75 11.40 -27.36
CA LEU A 271 -6.09 9.98 -27.16
C LEU A 271 -6.75 9.35 -28.40
N PRO A 272 -6.09 9.38 -29.59
CA PRO A 272 -6.73 8.95 -30.84
C PRO A 272 -7.08 7.47 -30.87
N SER A 273 -6.32 6.62 -30.21
CA SER A 273 -6.57 5.16 -30.12
C SER A 273 -7.61 4.77 -29.07
N VAL A 274 -8.08 5.71 -28.24
CA VAL A 274 -9.07 5.45 -27.19
C VAL A 274 -10.46 5.86 -27.67
N LYS A 275 -11.35 4.88 -27.80
CA LYS A 275 -12.74 5.12 -28.27
C LYS A 275 -13.52 5.94 -27.24
N SER A 276 -14.43 6.80 -27.73
CA SER A 276 -15.36 7.53 -26.88
C SER A 276 -16.19 6.59 -26.04
N GLY A 277 -16.43 6.95 -24.76
CA GLY A 277 -17.25 6.21 -23.81
C GLY A 277 -16.73 4.81 -23.46
N SER A 278 -15.45 4.49 -23.71
CA SER A 278 -14.91 3.14 -23.54
C SER A 278 -14.10 2.92 -22.25
N VAL A 279 -13.91 3.96 -21.46
CA VAL A 279 -13.12 3.94 -20.21
C VAL A 279 -14.03 4.08 -18.99
N ASN A 280 -13.89 3.21 -18.01
CA ASN A 280 -14.72 3.23 -16.80
C ASN A 280 -14.03 3.96 -15.63
N ALA A 281 -12.70 3.98 -15.60
CA ALA A 281 -11.97 4.67 -14.55
C ALA A 281 -10.69 5.30 -15.08
N VAL A 282 -10.45 6.55 -14.70
CA VAL A 282 -9.19 7.27 -14.90
C VAL A 282 -8.62 7.61 -13.53
N ALA A 283 -7.34 7.34 -13.32
CA ALA A 283 -6.55 7.94 -12.25
C ALA A 283 -5.23 8.40 -12.86
N THR A 284 -4.85 9.65 -12.62
CA THR A 284 -3.70 10.24 -13.28
C THR A 284 -3.10 11.41 -12.52
N ASP A 285 -1.82 11.67 -12.79
CA ASP A 285 -1.01 12.77 -12.28
C ASP A 285 -0.51 13.59 -13.49
N PRO A 286 -1.33 14.51 -14.02
CA PRO A 286 -0.95 15.33 -15.18
C PRO A 286 0.16 16.32 -14.80
N PRO A 287 0.88 16.90 -15.79
CA PRO A 287 1.84 17.97 -15.54
C PRO A 287 1.24 19.11 -14.72
N TRP A 288 1.99 19.59 -13.71
CA TRP A 288 1.53 20.67 -12.82
C TRP A 288 1.93 22.07 -13.29
N GLY A 289 2.80 22.14 -14.31
CA GLY A 289 3.36 23.41 -14.79
C GLY A 289 4.44 24.02 -13.90
N GLU A 290 4.82 23.33 -12.82
CA GLU A 290 5.89 23.75 -11.89
C GLU A 290 7.25 23.14 -12.26
N PHE A 291 7.24 21.91 -12.76
CA PHE A 291 8.43 21.14 -13.12
C PHE A 291 8.49 20.79 -14.61
N GLU A 292 7.34 20.81 -15.27
CA GLU A 292 7.18 20.54 -16.69
C GLU A 292 6.43 21.72 -17.33
N SER A 293 6.91 22.21 -18.48
CA SER A 293 6.27 23.31 -19.19
C SER A 293 5.07 22.80 -19.99
N PHE A 294 3.96 23.53 -19.94
CA PHE A 294 2.85 23.32 -20.87
C PHE A 294 3.22 23.85 -22.27
N THR A 295 2.68 23.22 -23.30
CA THR A 295 2.58 23.83 -24.60
C THR A 295 1.34 24.74 -24.59
N GLY A 296 1.51 26.06 -24.55
CA GLY A 296 0.41 27.02 -24.37
C GLY A 296 0.18 27.42 -22.92
N SER A 297 -1.01 27.89 -22.60
CA SER A 297 -1.40 28.26 -21.24
C SER A 297 -1.87 27.05 -20.43
N ALA A 298 -1.77 27.13 -19.10
CA ALA A 298 -2.32 26.11 -18.20
C ALA A 298 -3.83 25.91 -18.43
N GLN A 299 -4.56 27.01 -18.70
CA GLN A 299 -5.99 26.94 -18.96
C GLN A 299 -6.30 26.14 -20.22
N GLU A 300 -5.62 26.41 -21.34
CA GLU A 300 -5.79 25.65 -22.58
C GLU A 300 -5.46 24.17 -22.42
N PHE A 301 -4.40 23.88 -21.68
CA PHE A 301 -4.01 22.50 -21.38
C PHE A 301 -5.10 21.75 -20.60
N TYR A 302 -5.56 22.30 -19.48
CA TYR A 302 -6.55 21.64 -18.64
C TYR A 302 -7.94 21.61 -19.28
N ALA A 303 -8.33 22.62 -20.04
CA ALA A 303 -9.57 22.61 -20.82
C ALA A 303 -9.58 21.47 -21.86
N THR A 304 -8.48 21.34 -22.62
CA THR A 304 -8.33 20.28 -23.63
C THR A 304 -8.30 18.89 -22.97
N MET A 305 -7.57 18.76 -21.87
CA MET A 305 -7.54 17.52 -21.08
C MET A 305 -8.94 17.14 -20.59
N ALA A 306 -9.66 18.07 -19.98
CA ALA A 306 -11.00 17.84 -19.46
C ALA A 306 -11.98 17.37 -20.56
N ALA A 307 -11.98 18.04 -21.71
CA ALA A 307 -12.80 17.67 -22.86
C ALA A 307 -12.45 16.26 -23.38
N THR A 308 -11.16 15.95 -23.47
CA THR A 308 -10.68 14.64 -23.93
C THR A 308 -11.04 13.52 -22.93
N LEU A 309 -10.87 13.75 -21.65
CA LEU A 309 -11.26 12.79 -20.61
C LEU A 309 -12.78 12.57 -20.59
N ARG A 310 -13.57 13.65 -20.77
CA ARG A 310 -15.03 13.54 -20.88
C ARG A 310 -15.45 12.73 -22.10
N ARG A 311 -14.75 12.85 -23.21
CA ARG A 311 -15.01 12.06 -24.44
C ARG A 311 -14.77 10.57 -24.23
N VAL A 312 -13.66 10.19 -23.58
CA VAL A 312 -13.25 8.78 -23.46
C VAL A 312 -13.96 8.04 -22.32
N LEU A 313 -14.36 8.76 -21.26
CA LEU A 313 -15.05 8.17 -20.13
C LEU A 313 -16.47 7.76 -20.48
N ASP A 314 -16.87 6.58 -19.98
CA ASP A 314 -18.24 6.10 -20.05
C ASP A 314 -19.19 7.09 -19.36
N PRO A 315 -20.24 7.56 -20.03
CA PRO A 315 -21.11 8.62 -19.50
C PRO A 315 -21.91 8.22 -18.27
N GLY A 316 -22.15 6.92 -18.06
CA GLY A 316 -22.98 6.42 -16.95
C GLY A 316 -22.16 5.90 -15.75
N THR A 317 -20.97 5.39 -16.01
CA THR A 317 -20.16 4.70 -14.97
C THR A 317 -18.76 5.27 -14.82
N GLY A 318 -18.37 6.23 -15.67
CA GLY A 318 -17.05 6.83 -15.70
C GLY A 318 -16.67 7.50 -14.37
N ARG A 319 -15.46 7.25 -13.91
CA ARG A 319 -14.90 7.84 -12.69
C ARG A 319 -13.55 8.45 -13.00
N LEU A 320 -13.31 9.63 -12.46
CA LEU A 320 -12.08 10.38 -12.66
C LEU A 320 -11.43 10.71 -11.31
N VAL A 321 -10.14 10.41 -11.18
CA VAL A 321 -9.28 10.83 -10.06
C VAL A 321 -8.07 11.55 -10.62
N LEU A 322 -7.86 12.80 -10.23
CA LEU A 322 -6.74 13.62 -10.64
C LEU A 322 -5.91 14.01 -9.42
N LEU A 323 -4.60 13.94 -9.55
CA LEU A 323 -3.67 14.55 -8.60
C LEU A 323 -3.12 15.82 -9.24
N VAL A 324 -3.35 16.97 -8.63
CA VAL A 324 -2.91 18.27 -9.18
C VAL A 324 -2.23 19.11 -8.11
N SER A 325 -1.37 20.05 -8.51
CA SER A 325 -0.84 21.06 -7.61
C SER A 325 -1.98 21.84 -6.97
N ARG A 326 -1.85 22.14 -5.67
CA ARG A 326 -2.82 23.00 -4.94
C ARG A 326 -3.09 24.33 -5.65
N ARG A 327 -2.11 24.87 -6.36
CA ARG A 327 -2.25 26.12 -7.13
C ARG A 327 -3.17 25.99 -8.33
N MET A 328 -3.28 24.78 -8.90
CA MET A 328 -4.11 24.49 -10.07
C MET A 328 -5.51 24.00 -9.71
N GLU A 329 -5.78 23.77 -8.44
CA GLU A 329 -7.03 23.17 -7.93
C GLU A 329 -8.28 23.84 -8.50
N GLN A 330 -8.39 25.15 -8.36
CA GLN A 330 -9.58 25.88 -8.80
C GLN A 330 -9.71 25.88 -10.33
N LEU A 331 -8.61 26.13 -11.04
CA LEU A 331 -8.60 26.10 -12.51
C LEU A 331 -9.05 24.73 -13.04
N VAL A 332 -8.50 23.66 -12.51
CA VAL A 332 -8.85 22.29 -12.94
C VAL A 332 -10.30 21.96 -12.59
N ALA A 333 -10.78 22.35 -11.43
CA ALA A 333 -12.17 22.14 -11.03
C ALA A 333 -13.15 22.87 -11.97
N ASP A 334 -12.83 24.10 -12.34
CA ASP A 334 -13.64 24.91 -13.27
C ASP A 334 -13.67 24.28 -14.66
N GLU A 335 -12.52 23.88 -15.21
CA GLU A 335 -12.43 23.26 -16.54
C GLU A 335 -13.12 21.89 -16.59
N LEU A 336 -13.05 21.10 -15.53
CA LEU A 336 -13.80 19.85 -15.42
C LEU A 336 -15.32 20.11 -15.41
N THR A 337 -15.76 21.11 -14.66
CA THR A 337 -17.17 21.50 -14.60
C THR A 337 -17.67 21.99 -15.97
N CYS A 338 -16.88 22.83 -16.68
CA CYS A 338 -17.18 23.28 -18.04
C CYS A 338 -17.26 22.11 -19.04
N ALA A 339 -16.46 21.06 -18.86
CA ALA A 339 -16.52 19.85 -19.67
C ALA A 339 -17.69 18.90 -19.31
N GLY A 340 -18.51 19.26 -18.31
CA GLY A 340 -19.71 18.49 -17.92
C GLY A 340 -19.45 17.34 -16.96
N PHE A 341 -18.38 17.43 -16.14
CA PHE A 341 -18.23 16.57 -14.97
C PHE A 341 -19.08 17.09 -13.81
N GLU A 342 -19.56 16.18 -12.99
CA GLU A 342 -20.18 16.54 -11.71
C GLU A 342 -19.15 17.21 -10.80
N GLY A 343 -19.61 18.06 -9.87
CA GLY A 343 -18.73 18.82 -8.97
C GLY A 343 -17.70 17.95 -8.26
N PRO A 344 -16.41 18.29 -8.32
CA PRO A 344 -15.34 17.46 -7.79
C PRO A 344 -15.37 17.42 -6.27
N ARG A 345 -15.01 16.26 -5.69
CA ARG A 345 -14.64 16.16 -4.28
C ARG A 345 -13.16 16.50 -4.15
N LEU A 346 -12.83 17.61 -3.52
CA LEU A 346 -11.45 18.04 -3.33
C LEU A 346 -10.87 17.45 -2.04
N VAL A 347 -9.73 16.78 -2.14
CA VAL A 347 -9.03 16.16 -1.01
C VAL A 347 -7.60 16.69 -0.96
N PRO A 348 -7.28 17.59 0.00
CA PRO A 348 -5.92 18.10 0.15
C PRO A 348 -4.96 16.99 0.57
N VAL A 349 -3.75 16.97 -0.03
CA VAL A 349 -2.72 15.98 0.24
C VAL A 349 -1.34 16.63 0.17
N LEU A 350 -0.35 16.05 0.84
CA LEU A 350 1.06 16.42 0.67
C LEU A 350 1.78 15.34 -0.14
N VAL A 351 2.40 15.75 -1.23
CA VAL A 351 3.20 14.89 -2.12
C VAL A 351 4.66 15.33 -2.03
N ASN A 352 5.52 14.54 -1.40
CA ASN A 352 6.93 14.89 -1.19
C ASN A 352 7.15 16.28 -0.56
N GLY A 353 6.23 16.72 0.30
CA GLY A 353 6.26 18.03 0.94
C GLY A 353 5.59 19.16 0.13
N HIS A 354 5.15 18.90 -1.09
CA HIS A 354 4.44 19.88 -1.94
C HIS A 354 2.93 19.76 -1.71
N PRO A 355 2.23 20.89 -1.46
CA PRO A 355 0.78 20.90 -1.38
C PRO A 355 0.13 20.51 -2.71
N ALA A 356 -0.73 19.51 -2.66
CA ALA A 356 -1.50 19.01 -3.79
C ALA A 356 -2.96 18.75 -3.41
N THR A 357 -3.78 18.46 -4.40
CA THR A 357 -5.20 18.09 -4.25
C THR A 357 -5.52 16.91 -5.15
N VAL A 358 -6.30 15.99 -4.59
CA VAL A 358 -6.89 14.90 -5.36
C VAL A 358 -8.37 15.20 -5.57
#